data_d9a96f013aef6e8deafa461732ebf28c
#
_entry.id   d9a96f013aef6e8deafa461732ebf28c
#
_cell.length_a   1.000
_cell.length_b   1.000
_cell.length_c   1.000
_cell.angle_alpha   90.00
_cell.angle_beta   90.00
_cell.angle_gamma   90.00
#
_symmetry.space_group_name_H-M   'P 1'
#
loop_
_entity.id
_entity.type
_entity.pdbx_description
1 polymer ?
#
loop_
_entity_poly.entity_id
_entity_poly.type
_entity_poly.pdbx_seq_one_letter_code
_entity_poly.pdbx_strand_id
1 'polypeptide(L)'
;NNWMLQDPTHNFIEYHELGHAQLITDFDGEREAIVNFLHVYVRNVKFGVDFDTAFAESLGENPAYTVDEAAINWMITPNFRNSRPMDKSNTPDDEFRYQRRGYAKYADIVRLYGWDAYTSFNRQDHIDHMNDVKVVDPNIDTAIDDRILRLSIAAGFDLTPLIHFWGIHPIDPTGLAYSMRMNDLERD
;
A
#
# COMPACT_ATOMS: atom_id res chain seq x y z
N ASN A 1 16.15 -23.90 -16.21
CA ASN A 1 15.24 -22.89 -15.67
C ASN A 1 15.48 -21.57 -16.40
N ASN A 2 14.65 -21.28 -17.43
CA ASN A 2 14.80 -20.09 -18.30
C ASN A 2 13.91 -18.91 -17.83
N TRP A 3 13.56 -18.85 -16.56
CA TRP A 3 12.71 -17.78 -16.05
C TRP A 3 13.37 -16.39 -16.17
N MET A 4 14.70 -16.31 -16.15
CA MET A 4 15.44 -15.05 -16.39
C MET A 4 15.36 -14.53 -17.85
N LEU A 5 14.78 -15.31 -18.75
CA LEU A 5 14.60 -14.93 -20.16
C LEU A 5 13.11 -14.61 -20.48
N GLN A 6 12.26 -14.52 -19.47
CA GLN A 6 10.88 -14.09 -19.67
C GLN A 6 10.86 -12.61 -20.03
N ASP A 7 9.80 -12.24 -20.77
CA ASP A 7 9.53 -10.85 -21.07
C ASP A 7 9.54 -10.03 -19.76
N PRO A 8 10.37 -8.98 -19.65
CA PRO A 8 10.44 -8.15 -18.44
C PRO A 8 9.09 -7.59 -17.99
N THR A 9 8.15 -7.45 -18.91
CA THR A 9 6.79 -6.98 -18.57
C THR A 9 5.95 -8.00 -17.80
N HIS A 10 6.35 -9.26 -17.79
CA HIS A 10 5.61 -10.39 -17.20
C HIS A 10 6.39 -11.14 -16.11
N ASN A 11 7.58 -10.69 -15.76
CA ASN A 11 8.41 -11.36 -14.76
C ASN A 11 8.07 -10.90 -13.34
N PHE A 12 6.86 -11.21 -12.88
CA PHE A 12 6.37 -10.78 -11.57
C PHE A 12 7.21 -11.30 -10.39
N ILE A 13 7.83 -12.49 -10.50
CA ILE A 13 8.65 -13.07 -9.43
C ILE A 13 9.88 -12.21 -9.15
N GLU A 14 10.61 -11.79 -10.19
CA GLU A 14 11.79 -10.93 -10.01
C GLU A 14 11.42 -9.59 -9.40
N TYR A 15 10.30 -8.97 -9.83
CA TYR A 15 9.84 -7.71 -9.25
C TYR A 15 9.33 -7.89 -7.82
N HIS A 16 8.75 -9.03 -7.47
CA HIS A 16 8.41 -9.37 -6.11
C HIS A 16 9.66 -9.39 -5.20
N GLU A 17 10.71 -10.12 -5.60
CA GLU A 17 11.94 -10.20 -4.83
C GLU A 17 12.69 -8.85 -4.77
N LEU A 18 12.68 -8.08 -5.86
CA LEU A 18 13.21 -6.71 -5.85
C LEU A 18 12.39 -5.80 -4.94
N GLY A 19 11.08 -6.02 -4.84
CA GLY A 19 10.20 -5.33 -3.92
C GLY A 19 10.64 -5.52 -2.46
N HIS A 20 10.99 -6.75 -2.06
CA HIS A 20 11.54 -7.02 -0.73
C HIS A 20 12.84 -6.24 -0.46
N ALA A 21 13.70 -6.12 -1.46
CA ALA A 21 14.96 -5.39 -1.32
C ALA A 21 14.78 -3.87 -1.17
N GLN A 22 13.62 -3.33 -1.56
CA GLN A 22 13.33 -1.90 -1.52
C GLN A 22 12.38 -1.50 -0.37
N LEU A 23 11.68 -2.45 0.22
CA LEU A 23 10.70 -2.19 1.26
C LEU A 23 11.39 -1.91 2.60
N ILE A 24 11.23 -0.69 3.12
CA ILE A 24 11.75 -0.28 4.43
C ILE A 24 10.71 -0.52 5.51
N THR A 25 9.52 0.06 5.35
CA THR A 25 8.41 -0.10 6.30
C THR A 25 7.19 -0.69 5.62
N ASP A 26 6.35 -1.34 6.39
CA ASP A 26 5.09 -1.92 5.95
C ASP A 26 4.07 -1.87 7.09
N PHE A 27 2.79 -1.94 6.78
CA PHE A 27 1.80 -2.26 7.79
C PHE A 27 1.95 -3.73 8.16
N ASP A 28 1.70 -4.03 9.43
CA ASP A 28 1.85 -5.38 9.95
C ASP A 28 1.02 -6.39 9.14
N GLY A 29 1.68 -7.38 8.56
CA GLY A 29 1.08 -8.44 7.75
C GLY A 29 1.03 -8.20 6.23
N GLU A 30 1.31 -7.00 5.72
CA GLU A 30 1.18 -6.71 4.27
C GLU A 30 2.44 -6.98 3.44
N ARG A 31 3.56 -7.31 4.07
CA ARG A 31 4.87 -7.39 3.38
C ARG A 31 4.83 -8.16 2.07
N GLU A 32 4.29 -9.37 2.10
CA GLU A 32 4.18 -10.23 0.92
C GLU A 32 3.22 -9.70 -0.16
N ALA A 33 2.33 -8.81 0.22
CA ALA A 33 1.40 -8.18 -0.71
C ALA A 33 2.01 -6.93 -1.35
N ILE A 34 2.50 -5.98 -0.53
CA ILE A 34 2.96 -4.65 -1.01
C ILE A 34 4.14 -4.75 -1.97
N VAL A 35 5.04 -5.72 -1.80
CA VAL A 35 6.21 -5.90 -2.68
C VAL A 35 5.81 -6.09 -4.14
N ASN A 36 4.62 -6.61 -4.41
CA ASN A 36 4.10 -6.77 -5.77
C ASN A 36 3.76 -5.42 -6.44
N PHE A 37 3.58 -4.35 -5.66
CA PHE A 37 3.24 -3.04 -6.21
C PHE A 37 4.39 -2.42 -7.03
N LEU A 38 5.64 -2.87 -6.80
CA LEU A 38 6.76 -2.52 -7.67
C LEU A 38 6.52 -2.98 -9.12
N HIS A 39 5.95 -4.17 -9.33
CA HIS A 39 5.63 -4.65 -10.67
C HIS A 39 4.57 -3.78 -11.34
N VAL A 40 3.55 -3.35 -10.61
CA VAL A 40 2.54 -2.38 -11.12
C VAL A 40 3.23 -1.10 -11.58
N TYR A 41 4.12 -0.53 -10.74
CA TYR A 41 4.89 0.67 -11.08
C TYR A 41 5.69 0.49 -12.37
N VAL A 42 6.47 -0.58 -12.46
CA VAL A 42 7.33 -0.83 -13.63
C VAL A 42 6.49 -1.00 -14.90
N ARG A 43 5.43 -1.78 -14.86
CA ARG A 43 4.54 -1.95 -16.02
C ARG A 43 3.89 -0.65 -16.46
N ASN A 44 3.33 0.11 -15.52
CA ASN A 44 2.65 1.35 -15.84
C ASN A 44 3.64 2.46 -16.27
N VAL A 45 4.65 2.76 -15.43
CA VAL A 45 5.52 3.93 -15.64
C VAL A 45 6.62 3.67 -16.66
N LYS A 46 7.20 2.46 -16.70
CA LYS A 46 8.33 2.15 -17.58
C LYS A 46 7.92 1.56 -18.91
N PHE A 47 6.86 0.76 -18.93
CA PHE A 47 6.40 0.11 -20.16
C PHE A 47 5.12 0.74 -20.74
N GLY A 48 4.49 1.71 -20.07
CA GLY A 48 3.31 2.42 -20.55
C GLY A 48 2.04 1.56 -20.59
N VAL A 49 2.01 0.47 -19.81
CA VAL A 49 0.80 -0.35 -19.65
C VAL A 49 -0.23 0.49 -18.89
N ASP A 50 -1.48 0.44 -19.31
CA ASP A 50 -2.58 1.06 -18.56
C ASP A 50 -2.55 0.65 -17.09
N PHE A 51 -2.85 1.58 -16.16
CA PHE A 51 -2.69 1.37 -14.73
C PHE A 51 -3.54 0.20 -14.21
N ASP A 52 -4.83 0.16 -14.60
CA ASP A 52 -5.74 -0.89 -14.15
C ASP A 52 -5.33 -2.26 -14.72
N THR A 53 -4.86 -2.29 -15.95
CA THR A 53 -4.27 -3.49 -16.57
C THR A 53 -2.99 -3.91 -15.84
N ALA A 54 -2.09 -2.96 -15.54
CA ALA A 54 -0.86 -3.24 -14.82
C ALA A 54 -1.14 -3.83 -13.43
N PHE A 55 -2.13 -3.28 -12.72
CA PHE A 55 -2.58 -3.80 -11.42
C PHE A 55 -3.22 -5.19 -11.57
N ALA A 56 -4.17 -5.33 -12.49
CA ALA A 56 -4.92 -6.57 -12.68
C ALA A 56 -4.03 -7.78 -13.02
N GLU A 57 -2.94 -7.55 -13.74
CA GLU A 57 -2.04 -8.61 -14.20
C GLU A 57 -0.72 -8.71 -13.40
N SER A 58 -0.58 -7.93 -12.32
CA SER A 58 0.70 -7.82 -11.58
C SER A 58 1.19 -9.12 -10.97
N LEU A 59 0.32 -10.06 -10.68
CA LEU A 59 0.64 -11.35 -10.07
C LEU A 59 0.58 -12.52 -11.05
N GLY A 60 0.31 -12.26 -12.31
CA GLY A 60 0.17 -13.33 -13.32
C GLY A 60 -1.00 -14.30 -13.04
N GLU A 61 -1.90 -13.97 -12.13
CA GLU A 61 -3.05 -14.79 -11.78
C GLU A 61 -4.22 -14.61 -12.77
N ASN A 62 -4.95 -15.68 -12.99
CA ASN A 62 -6.16 -15.66 -13.78
C ASN A 62 -7.34 -16.22 -12.93
N PRO A 63 -8.46 -15.47 -12.78
CA PRO A 63 -8.76 -14.21 -13.46
C PRO A 63 -7.98 -13.02 -12.90
N ALA A 64 -7.72 -12.05 -13.77
CA ALA A 64 -7.15 -10.76 -13.39
C ALA A 64 -8.11 -10.01 -12.45
N TYR A 65 -7.54 -9.25 -11.51
CA TYR A 65 -8.29 -8.49 -10.50
C TYR A 65 -8.03 -7.00 -10.69
N THR A 66 -9.08 -6.23 -10.89
CA THR A 66 -9.00 -4.75 -10.86
C THR A 66 -8.97 -4.24 -9.41
N VAL A 67 -8.62 -2.96 -9.23
CA VAL A 67 -8.69 -2.31 -7.91
C VAL A 67 -10.12 -2.31 -7.37
N ASP A 68 -11.10 -2.05 -8.24
CA ASP A 68 -12.52 -2.04 -7.86
C ASP A 68 -13.02 -3.43 -7.45
N GLU A 69 -12.58 -4.49 -8.14
CA GLU A 69 -12.89 -5.87 -7.75
C GLU A 69 -12.23 -6.24 -6.42
N ALA A 70 -11.02 -5.76 -6.14
CA ALA A 70 -10.39 -5.92 -4.85
C ALA A 70 -11.20 -5.21 -3.75
N ALA A 71 -11.71 -4.00 -4.00
CA ALA A 71 -12.57 -3.27 -3.07
C ALA A 71 -13.89 -4.01 -2.81
N ILE A 72 -14.56 -4.49 -3.85
CA ILE A 72 -15.80 -5.29 -3.72
C ILE A 72 -15.51 -6.55 -2.90
N ASN A 73 -14.43 -7.25 -3.20
CA ASN A 73 -14.01 -8.44 -2.47
C ASN A 73 -13.76 -8.16 -0.98
N TRP A 74 -13.17 -7.01 -0.65
CA TRP A 74 -13.00 -6.57 0.72
C TRP A 74 -14.35 -6.28 1.40
N MET A 75 -15.21 -5.52 0.75
CA MET A 75 -16.51 -5.10 1.29
C MET A 75 -17.45 -6.28 1.62
N ILE A 76 -17.32 -7.41 0.93
CA ILE A 76 -18.16 -8.59 1.22
C ILE A 76 -17.61 -9.46 2.36
N THR A 77 -16.39 -9.20 2.85
CA THR A 77 -15.82 -9.99 3.95
C THR A 77 -16.57 -9.76 5.27
N PRO A 78 -16.56 -10.74 6.19
CA PRO A 78 -17.11 -10.55 7.51
C PRO A 78 -16.47 -9.42 8.30
N ASN A 79 -15.15 -9.20 8.13
CA ASN A 79 -14.44 -8.17 8.86
C ASN A 79 -14.89 -6.78 8.44
N PHE A 80 -14.94 -6.48 7.14
CA PHE A 80 -15.47 -5.20 6.66
C PHE A 80 -16.89 -4.95 7.17
N ARG A 81 -17.78 -5.93 7.01
CA ARG A 81 -19.20 -5.84 7.41
C ARG A 81 -19.42 -5.62 8.91
N ASN A 82 -18.46 -5.99 9.73
CA ASN A 82 -18.49 -5.81 11.19
C ASN A 82 -17.56 -4.68 11.66
N SER A 83 -17.09 -3.83 10.77
CA SER A 83 -16.16 -2.72 11.07
C SER A 83 -14.91 -3.19 11.85
N ARG A 84 -14.36 -4.34 11.45
CA ARG A 84 -13.13 -4.91 12.00
C ARG A 84 -11.96 -4.64 11.08
N PRO A 85 -10.74 -4.57 11.60
CA PRO A 85 -9.54 -4.52 10.77
C PRO A 85 -9.47 -5.71 9.80
N MET A 86 -8.79 -5.50 8.67
CA MET A 86 -8.47 -6.59 7.74
C MET A 86 -7.67 -7.66 8.47
N ASP A 87 -7.96 -8.92 8.21
CA ASP A 87 -7.24 -10.04 8.82
C ASP A 87 -5.82 -10.11 8.28
N LYS A 88 -4.86 -10.01 9.20
CA LYS A 88 -3.42 -10.05 8.95
C LYS A 88 -2.75 -11.35 9.44
N SER A 89 -3.54 -12.35 9.82
CA SER A 89 -3.02 -13.65 10.24
C SER A 89 -2.36 -14.40 9.09
N ASN A 90 -1.59 -15.44 9.44
CA ASN A 90 -0.93 -16.32 8.48
C ASN A 90 -1.83 -17.50 8.05
N THR A 91 -3.13 -17.37 8.15
CA THR A 91 -4.06 -18.40 7.69
C THR A 91 -4.24 -18.32 6.17
N PRO A 92 -4.59 -19.41 5.48
CA PRO A 92 -4.84 -19.40 4.03
C PRO A 92 -5.90 -18.39 3.59
N ASP A 93 -6.82 -18.04 4.48
CA ASP A 93 -7.95 -17.15 4.22
C ASP A 93 -7.71 -15.73 4.79
N ASP A 94 -6.47 -15.37 5.20
CA ASP A 94 -6.20 -14.05 5.73
C ASP A 94 -6.43 -12.96 4.66
N GLU A 95 -7.19 -11.95 5.01
CA GLU A 95 -7.64 -10.93 4.09
C GLU A 95 -6.50 -9.96 3.70
N PHE A 96 -5.56 -9.74 4.61
CA PHE A 96 -4.46 -8.80 4.39
C PHE A 96 -3.41 -9.35 3.42
N ARG A 97 -3.16 -10.64 3.48
CA ARG A 97 -2.26 -11.34 2.57
C ARG A 97 -2.91 -11.73 1.26
N TYR A 98 -4.23 -11.64 1.18
CA TYR A 98 -4.90 -11.95 -0.06
C TYR A 98 -4.49 -10.94 -1.11
N GLN A 99 -3.32 -11.21 -1.65
CA GLN A 99 -2.64 -10.51 -2.72
C GLN A 99 -3.14 -9.08 -2.95
N ARG A 100 -3.91 -8.83 -3.99
CA ARG A 100 -4.32 -7.49 -4.40
C ARG A 100 -5.08 -6.70 -3.35
N ARG A 101 -5.82 -7.32 -2.43
CA ARG A 101 -6.44 -6.58 -1.32
C ARG A 101 -5.41 -5.94 -0.41
N GLY A 102 -4.32 -6.64 -0.12
CA GLY A 102 -3.27 -6.15 0.76
C GLY A 102 -2.59 -4.88 0.27
N TYR A 103 -2.47 -4.66 -1.05
CA TYR A 103 -1.81 -3.47 -1.61
C TYR A 103 -2.73 -2.54 -2.43
N ALA A 104 -4.02 -2.85 -2.57
CA ALA A 104 -4.97 -2.04 -3.33
C ALA A 104 -5.10 -0.60 -2.81
N LYS A 105 -4.91 -0.35 -1.51
CA LYS A 105 -4.86 1.01 -0.94
C LYS A 105 -3.80 1.90 -1.59
N TYR A 106 -2.65 1.35 -1.96
CA TYR A 106 -1.61 2.09 -2.68
C TYR A 106 -2.00 2.38 -4.12
N ALA A 107 -2.77 1.47 -4.74
CA ALA A 107 -3.35 1.70 -6.05
C ALA A 107 -4.37 2.85 -6.01
N ASP A 108 -5.22 2.93 -4.98
CA ASP A 108 -6.13 4.05 -4.79
C ASP A 108 -5.39 5.37 -4.53
N ILE A 109 -4.33 5.35 -3.72
CA ILE A 109 -3.47 6.54 -3.53
C ILE A 109 -2.91 7.01 -4.86
N VAL A 110 -2.39 6.11 -5.69
CA VAL A 110 -1.85 6.47 -7.02
C VAL A 110 -2.94 6.97 -7.97
N ARG A 111 -4.13 6.38 -7.96
CA ARG A 111 -5.26 6.84 -8.79
C ARG A 111 -5.73 8.25 -8.42
N LEU A 112 -5.73 8.58 -7.14
CA LEU A 112 -6.23 9.87 -6.63
C LEU A 112 -5.16 10.96 -6.67
N TYR A 113 -3.92 10.62 -6.31
CA TYR A 113 -2.86 11.62 -6.07
C TYR A 113 -1.63 11.45 -6.97
N GLY A 114 -1.64 10.43 -7.84
CA GLY A 114 -0.54 10.15 -8.78
C GLY A 114 0.62 9.36 -8.16
N TRP A 115 1.50 8.89 -9.03
CA TRP A 115 2.70 8.13 -8.62
C TRP A 115 3.65 8.93 -7.73
N ASP A 116 3.65 10.26 -7.85
CA ASP A 116 4.54 11.11 -7.05
C ASP A 116 4.23 11.00 -5.55
N ALA A 117 2.96 10.82 -5.16
CA ALA A 117 2.60 10.60 -3.76
C ALA A 117 3.25 9.31 -3.21
N TYR A 118 3.13 8.20 -3.95
CA TYR A 118 3.70 6.92 -3.52
C TYR A 118 5.24 6.91 -3.58
N THR A 119 5.84 7.44 -4.63
CA THR A 119 7.31 7.45 -4.78
C THR A 119 7.98 8.43 -3.84
N SER A 120 7.35 9.57 -3.54
CA SER A 120 7.85 10.52 -2.53
C SER A 120 7.80 9.91 -1.13
N PHE A 121 6.71 9.20 -0.80
CA PHE A 121 6.62 8.45 0.45
C PHE A 121 7.79 7.45 0.58
N ASN A 122 7.98 6.56 -0.40
CA ASN A 122 9.05 5.56 -0.33
C ASN A 122 10.44 6.19 -0.25
N ARG A 123 10.68 7.27 -0.99
CA ARG A 123 11.94 8.00 -0.93
C ARG A 123 12.20 8.59 0.45
N GLN A 124 11.18 9.21 1.05
CA GLN A 124 11.32 9.80 2.38
C GLN A 124 11.50 8.72 3.45
N ASP A 125 10.76 7.60 3.34
CA ASP A 125 10.90 6.46 4.24
C ASP A 125 12.33 5.90 4.24
N HIS A 126 12.97 5.82 3.06
CA HIS A 126 14.37 5.46 2.94
C HIS A 126 15.31 6.47 3.61
N ILE A 127 15.09 7.76 3.40
CA ILE A 127 15.92 8.83 3.99
C ILE A 127 15.80 8.79 5.51
N ASP A 128 14.61 8.65 6.02
CA ASP A 128 14.33 8.61 7.45
C ASP A 128 14.96 7.37 8.10
N HIS A 129 14.84 6.21 7.45
CA HIS A 129 15.50 4.99 7.91
C HIS A 129 17.02 5.14 7.97
N MET A 130 17.65 5.73 6.96
CA MET A 130 19.08 5.97 6.94
C MET A 130 19.54 6.95 8.01
N ASN A 131 18.66 7.84 8.46
CA ASN A 131 18.94 8.84 9.51
C ASN A 131 18.41 8.42 10.91
N ASP A 132 17.97 7.18 11.07
CA ASP A 132 17.36 6.63 12.31
C ASP A 132 16.15 7.46 12.82
N VAL A 133 15.40 8.06 11.92
CA VAL A 133 14.14 8.75 12.24
C VAL A 133 13.04 7.71 12.39
N LYS A 134 12.61 7.46 13.62
CA LYS A 134 11.62 6.41 13.95
C LYS A 134 10.19 6.86 13.79
N VAL A 135 9.93 8.12 14.11
CA VAL A 135 8.62 8.77 13.93
C VAL A 135 8.83 10.17 13.36
N VAL A 136 7.90 10.64 12.54
CA VAL A 136 7.99 11.99 11.95
C VAL A 136 7.34 13.06 12.81
N ASP A 137 6.47 12.67 13.75
CA ASP A 137 5.79 13.58 14.68
C ASP A 137 5.86 13.02 16.10
N PRO A 138 6.36 13.81 17.09
CA PRO A 138 6.48 13.36 18.48
C PRO A 138 5.14 13.07 19.18
N ASN A 139 4.02 13.42 18.56
CA ASN A 139 2.68 13.09 19.06
C ASN A 139 2.18 11.73 18.56
N ILE A 140 2.96 11.04 17.75
CA ILE A 140 2.64 9.73 17.20
C ILE A 140 3.44 8.65 17.93
N ASP A 141 2.74 7.72 18.57
CA ASP A 141 3.35 6.66 19.38
C ASP A 141 3.52 5.34 18.65
N THR A 142 2.81 5.13 17.55
CA THR A 142 2.73 3.83 16.90
C THR A 142 3.23 3.86 15.47
N ALA A 143 3.83 2.76 15.03
CA ALA A 143 4.30 2.60 13.66
C ALA A 143 3.15 2.66 12.63
N ILE A 144 1.93 2.24 13.02
CA ILE A 144 0.75 2.31 12.15
C ILE A 144 0.38 3.76 11.90
N ASP A 145 0.23 4.57 12.96
CA ASP A 145 -0.19 5.96 12.84
C ASP A 145 0.90 6.82 12.18
N ASP A 146 2.18 6.56 12.49
CA ASP A 146 3.30 7.22 11.82
C ASP A 146 3.30 6.94 10.30
N ARG A 147 3.05 5.69 9.90
CA ARG A 147 2.98 5.35 8.48
C ARG A 147 1.78 5.99 7.78
N ILE A 148 0.62 6.07 8.44
CA ILE A 148 -0.55 6.79 7.91
C ILE A 148 -0.21 8.27 7.71
N LEU A 149 0.43 8.90 8.70
CA LEU A 149 0.86 10.30 8.62
C LEU A 149 1.87 10.52 7.49
N ARG A 150 2.90 9.67 7.35
CA ARG A 150 3.89 9.75 6.26
C ARG A 150 3.24 9.66 4.88
N LEU A 151 2.32 8.72 4.68
CA LEU A 151 1.58 8.58 3.42
C LEU A 151 0.74 9.82 3.15
N SER A 152 0.09 10.37 4.17
CA SER A 152 -0.74 11.58 4.08
C SER A 152 0.09 12.81 3.73
N ILE A 153 1.25 12.99 4.36
CA ILE A 153 2.18 14.07 4.03
C ILE A 153 2.64 13.97 2.56
N ALA A 154 2.97 12.78 2.11
CA ALA A 154 3.41 12.55 0.73
C ALA A 154 2.30 12.80 -0.31
N ALA A 155 1.05 12.53 0.05
CA ALA A 155 -0.11 12.80 -0.79
C ALA A 155 -0.60 14.26 -0.71
N GLY A 156 -0.27 14.98 0.37
CA GLY A 156 -0.78 16.31 0.66
C GLY A 156 -2.23 16.33 1.21
N PHE A 157 -2.76 15.18 1.62
CA PHE A 157 -4.13 15.01 2.11
C PHE A 157 -4.20 14.02 3.28
N ASP A 158 -5.21 14.15 4.15
CA ASP A 158 -5.48 13.17 5.20
C ASP A 158 -5.98 11.85 4.59
N LEU A 159 -5.11 10.88 4.45
CA LEU A 159 -5.43 9.55 3.92
C LEU A 159 -6.08 8.61 4.94
N THR A 160 -6.34 9.06 6.17
CA THR A 160 -6.95 8.23 7.21
C THR A 160 -8.24 7.55 6.76
N PRO A 161 -9.19 8.25 6.08
CA PRO A 161 -10.43 7.60 5.63
C PRO A 161 -10.19 6.49 4.60
N LEU A 162 -9.30 6.71 3.64
CA LEU A 162 -8.96 5.74 2.59
C LEU A 162 -8.30 4.50 3.20
N ILE A 163 -7.31 4.71 4.07
CA ILE A 163 -6.57 3.61 4.72
C ILE A 163 -7.48 2.84 5.68
N HIS A 164 -8.38 3.55 6.39
CA HIS A 164 -9.42 2.92 7.22
C HIS A 164 -10.38 2.06 6.38
N PHE A 165 -10.81 2.54 5.22
CA PHE A 165 -11.62 1.74 4.31
C PHE A 165 -10.96 0.40 3.99
N TRP A 166 -9.65 0.39 3.78
CA TRP A 166 -8.86 -0.82 3.51
C TRP A 166 -8.49 -1.62 4.76
N GLY A 167 -9.21 -1.41 5.87
CA GLY A 167 -9.13 -2.25 7.06
C GLY A 167 -7.92 -2.01 7.95
N ILE A 168 -7.24 -0.87 7.80
CA ILE A 168 -6.17 -0.44 8.70
C ILE A 168 -6.71 0.68 9.58
N HIS A 169 -6.82 0.39 10.86
CA HIS A 169 -7.41 1.32 11.81
C HIS A 169 -6.31 2.04 12.61
N PRO A 170 -6.37 3.38 12.74
CA PRO A 170 -5.47 4.11 13.61
C PRO A 170 -5.54 3.58 15.06
N ILE A 171 -4.41 3.55 15.72
CA ILE A 171 -4.33 3.17 17.15
C ILE A 171 -4.72 4.35 18.04
N ASP A 172 -4.20 5.56 17.74
CA ASP A 172 -4.64 6.82 18.35
C ASP A 172 -5.27 7.77 17.33
N PRO A 173 -6.57 7.64 17.03
CA PRO A 173 -7.23 8.51 16.06
C PRO A 173 -7.20 9.99 16.43
N THR A 174 -7.12 10.30 17.74
CA THR A 174 -7.11 11.70 18.23
C THR A 174 -5.75 12.34 18.01
N GLY A 175 -4.67 11.67 18.39
CA GLY A 175 -3.31 12.12 18.16
C GLY A 175 -3.01 12.23 16.66
N LEU A 176 -3.41 11.23 15.88
CA LEU A 176 -3.25 11.25 14.43
C LEU A 176 -3.99 12.44 13.79
N ALA A 177 -5.25 12.68 14.15
CA ALA A 177 -6.03 13.81 13.65
C ALA A 177 -5.43 15.17 14.07
N TYR A 178 -4.80 15.25 15.25
CA TYR A 178 -4.04 16.44 15.64
C TYR A 178 -2.83 16.65 14.74
N SER A 179 -2.02 15.62 14.51
CA SER A 179 -0.83 15.68 13.65
C SER A 179 -1.19 16.01 12.20
N MET A 180 -2.31 15.48 11.67
CA MET A 180 -2.81 15.85 10.33
C MET A 180 -3.05 17.36 10.23
N ARG A 181 -3.74 17.95 11.22
CA ARG A 181 -4.00 19.41 11.25
C ARG A 181 -2.72 20.24 11.37
N MET A 182 -1.73 19.78 12.15
CA MET A 182 -0.46 20.48 12.30
C MET A 182 0.39 20.47 11.02
N ASN A 183 0.12 19.53 10.11
CA ASN A 183 0.73 19.45 8.79
C ASN A 183 -0.16 20.05 7.68
N ASP A 184 -1.22 20.79 8.04
CA ASP A 184 -2.16 21.42 7.10
C ASP A 184 -2.79 20.42 6.09
N LEU A 185 -3.02 19.19 6.54
CA LEU A 185 -3.63 18.14 5.70
C LEU A 185 -5.16 18.22 5.82
N GLU A 186 -5.81 18.47 4.70
CA GLU A 186 -7.26 18.50 4.60
C GLU A 186 -7.82 17.08 4.40
N ARG A 187 -9.12 16.92 4.74
CA ARG A 187 -9.87 15.70 4.41
C ARG A 187 -10.65 15.94 3.12
N ASP A 188 -10.49 15.02 2.19
CA ASP A 188 -11.38 14.93 1.02
C ASP A 188 -12.76 14.38 1.39
#